data_301b2de3e2d5652d78228316e095e820
#
_entry.id   301b2de3e2d5652d78228316e095e820
#
_cell.length_a   1.000
_cell.length_b   1.000
_cell.length_c   1.000
_cell.angle_alpha   90.00
_cell.angle_beta   90.00
_cell.angle_gamma   90.00
#
_symmetry.space_group_name_H-M   'P 1'
#
loop_
_entity.id
_entity.type
_entity.pdbx_description
1 polymer ?
#
loop_
_entity_poly.entity_id
_entity_poly.type
_entity_poly.pdbx_seq_one_letter_code
_entity_poly.pdbx_strand_id
1 'polypeptide(L)'
;MQRINWYPNPRFDRNGASLGAWGIDYANDMPGDGTLRPSRSQGYDELHVPELNPGAEYVFSVRSENGRGSVMLVIGELYSSNTVPDGNGMIVIRLTAPATGSQKKNRVVFFNQGVYSQPQLELASTYDAALGGGVSSLLLRRHHATRLTPRTGTV
;
A
#
# COMPACT_ATOMS: atom_id res chain seq x y z
N MET A 1 -6.04 15.84 -11.09
CA MET A 1 -5.55 15.62 -9.71
C MET A 1 -4.27 14.80 -9.76
N GLN A 2 -3.23 15.26 -9.09
CA GLN A 2 -1.95 14.57 -9.10
C GLN A 2 -1.94 13.45 -8.04
N ARG A 3 -1.49 12.26 -8.44
CA ARG A 3 -1.27 11.15 -7.52
C ARG A 3 0.18 11.16 -7.07
N ILE A 4 0.41 11.00 -5.78
CA ILE A 4 1.75 10.94 -5.21
C ILE A 4 1.88 9.64 -4.44
N ASN A 5 2.90 8.87 -4.78
CA ASN A 5 3.22 7.66 -4.02
C ASN A 5 4.17 8.06 -2.88
N TRP A 6 3.65 8.01 -1.65
CA TRP A 6 4.43 8.33 -0.44
C TRP A 6 5.26 7.14 0.05
N TYR A 7 5.10 5.97 -0.57
CA TYR A 7 5.92 4.82 -0.19
C TYR A 7 7.34 5.02 -0.73
N PRO A 8 8.36 5.04 0.14
CA PRO A 8 9.69 5.56 -0.26
C PRO A 8 10.53 4.58 -1.07
N ASN A 9 10.16 3.30 -1.14
CA ASN A 9 10.92 2.30 -1.88
C ASN A 9 10.01 1.46 -2.79
N PRO A 10 9.41 2.10 -3.82
CA PRO A 10 8.35 1.44 -4.62
C PRO A 10 8.84 0.27 -5.48
N ARG A 11 10.15 0.11 -5.63
CA ARG A 11 10.72 -1.00 -6.39
C ARG A 11 11.41 -2.03 -5.51
N PHE A 12 11.34 -1.88 -4.20
CA PHE A 12 12.04 -2.75 -3.27
C PHE A 12 13.52 -2.91 -3.62
N ASP A 13 14.18 -1.78 -3.87
CA ASP A 13 15.62 -1.76 -4.17
C ASP A 13 16.43 -1.95 -2.90
N ARG A 14 17.51 -2.75 -2.98
CA ARG A 14 18.37 -3.02 -1.82
C ARG A 14 19.01 -1.76 -1.24
N ASN A 15 19.31 -0.80 -2.10
CA ASN A 15 19.91 0.48 -1.68
C ASN A 15 18.89 1.61 -1.64
N GLY A 16 17.60 1.27 -1.73
CA GLY A 16 16.53 2.25 -1.70
C GLY A 16 16.28 2.80 -0.31
N ALA A 17 15.58 3.91 -0.25
CA ALA A 17 15.11 4.46 1.01
C ALA A 17 14.23 3.44 1.73
N SER A 18 14.26 3.49 3.05
CA SER A 18 13.31 2.70 3.84
C SER A 18 13.53 1.19 3.75
N LEU A 19 14.80 0.77 3.85
CA LEU A 19 15.10 -0.66 3.89
C LEU A 19 14.56 -1.33 5.15
N GLY A 20 14.43 -0.57 6.26
CA GLY A 20 13.88 -1.15 7.47
C GLY A 20 13.39 -0.09 8.43
N ALA A 21 12.46 -0.46 9.30
CA ALA A 21 12.04 0.38 10.40
C ALA A 21 13.16 0.41 11.44
N TRP A 22 13.36 1.55 12.04
CA TRP A 22 14.37 1.73 13.10
C TRP A 22 15.79 1.33 12.68
N GLY A 23 16.10 1.41 11.39
CA GLY A 23 17.43 1.09 10.90
C GLY A 23 17.71 -0.39 10.69
N ILE A 24 16.69 -1.24 10.75
CA ILE A 24 16.84 -2.66 10.45
C ILE A 24 16.88 -2.84 8.92
N ASP A 25 17.90 -3.54 8.45
CA ASP A 25 18.12 -3.76 7.03
C ASP A 25 17.56 -5.11 6.61
N TYR A 26 16.61 -5.09 5.68
CA TYR A 26 16.01 -6.29 5.11
C TYR A 26 16.42 -6.51 3.65
N ALA A 27 17.56 -5.96 3.24
CA ALA A 27 17.99 -6.01 1.84
C ALA A 27 18.12 -7.44 1.30
N ASN A 28 18.36 -8.42 2.18
CA ASN A 28 18.47 -9.83 1.76
C ASN A 28 17.17 -10.38 1.18
N ASP A 29 16.02 -9.79 1.52
CA ASP A 29 14.72 -10.23 1.03
C ASP A 29 14.32 -9.51 -0.28
N MET A 30 15.24 -8.72 -0.82
CA MET A 30 15.03 -7.94 -2.05
C MET A 30 15.96 -8.48 -3.15
N PRO A 31 15.48 -9.37 -4.04
CA PRO A 31 16.34 -9.98 -5.05
C PRO A 31 16.75 -9.03 -6.19
N GLY A 32 16.13 -7.85 -6.30
CA GLY A 32 16.45 -6.87 -7.33
C GLY A 32 15.56 -6.92 -8.55
N ASP A 33 14.45 -7.66 -8.46
CA ASP A 33 13.48 -7.80 -9.55
C ASP A 33 12.19 -6.99 -9.30
N GLY A 34 12.22 -6.08 -8.34
CA GLY A 34 11.05 -5.28 -7.96
C GLY A 34 10.16 -5.95 -6.93
N THR A 35 10.56 -7.09 -6.38
CA THR A 35 9.79 -7.80 -5.37
C THR A 35 10.44 -7.77 -3.99
N LEU A 36 9.60 -7.94 -2.98
CA LEU A 36 10.01 -8.22 -1.60
C LEU A 36 9.52 -9.62 -1.25
N ARG A 37 10.44 -10.46 -0.74
CA ARG A 37 10.17 -11.87 -0.38
C ARG A 37 10.58 -12.10 1.06
N PRO A 38 9.73 -11.73 2.05
CA PRO A 38 10.10 -11.90 3.44
C PRO A 38 10.40 -13.35 3.78
N SER A 39 11.54 -13.57 4.44
CA SER A 39 12.00 -14.92 4.78
C SER A 39 12.59 -14.98 6.18
N ARG A 40 12.40 -13.95 6.99
CA ARG A 40 13.02 -13.88 8.31
C ARG A 40 12.32 -14.81 9.30
N SER A 41 13.10 -15.33 10.24
CA SER A 41 12.57 -16.25 11.26
C SER A 41 11.50 -15.62 12.15
N GLN A 42 11.50 -14.30 12.28
CA GLN A 42 10.45 -13.59 13.02
C GLN A 42 9.09 -13.63 12.31
N GLY A 43 9.05 -13.97 11.02
CA GLY A 43 7.81 -14.14 10.28
C GLY A 43 7.40 -12.96 9.40
N TYR A 44 8.17 -11.86 9.39
CA TYR A 44 7.82 -10.65 8.64
C TYR A 44 9.01 -9.73 8.45
N ASP A 45 8.87 -8.82 7.49
CA ASP A 45 9.76 -7.66 7.32
C ASP A 45 8.98 -6.39 7.65
N GLU A 46 9.63 -5.44 8.31
CA GLU A 46 9.07 -4.13 8.61
C GLU A 46 9.85 -3.07 7.82
N LEU A 47 9.16 -2.38 6.91
CA LEU A 47 9.77 -1.34 6.10
C LEU A 47 9.20 0.03 6.46
N HIS A 48 10.09 1.00 6.55
CA HIS A 48 9.77 2.36 7.01
C HIS A 48 8.81 3.09 6.06
N VAL A 49 7.94 3.89 6.66
CA VAL A 49 7.06 4.84 5.97
C VAL A 49 7.29 6.21 6.60
N PRO A 50 7.37 7.28 5.81
CA PRO A 50 7.60 8.62 6.36
C PRO A 50 6.41 9.08 7.20
N GLU A 51 6.61 10.19 7.91
CA GLU A 51 5.51 10.83 8.63
C GLU A 51 4.46 11.33 7.64
N LEU A 52 3.21 11.14 8.00
CA LEU A 52 2.06 11.45 7.15
C LEU A 52 1.23 12.56 7.79
N ASN A 53 0.34 13.18 7.00
CA ASN A 53 -0.48 14.28 7.51
C ASN A 53 -1.44 13.79 8.58
N PRO A 54 -1.38 14.34 9.81
CA PRO A 54 -2.30 13.95 10.88
C PRO A 54 -3.77 14.14 10.46
N GLY A 55 -4.59 13.15 10.76
CA GLY A 55 -6.02 13.19 10.47
C GLY A 55 -6.41 12.85 9.04
N ALA A 56 -5.45 12.72 8.12
CA ALA A 56 -5.76 12.36 6.74
C ALA A 56 -5.88 10.84 6.59
N GLU A 57 -6.79 10.41 5.72
CA GLU A 57 -6.94 9.00 5.38
C GLU A 57 -6.04 8.64 4.22
N TYR A 58 -5.33 7.53 4.36
CA TYR A 58 -4.42 7.01 3.35
C TYR A 58 -4.84 5.61 2.90
N VAL A 59 -4.48 5.28 1.66
CA VAL A 59 -4.62 3.93 1.12
C VAL A 59 -3.24 3.40 0.81
N PHE A 60 -2.91 2.24 1.38
CA PHE A 60 -1.75 1.47 0.98
C PHE A 60 -2.22 0.31 0.13
N SER A 61 -1.60 0.14 -1.03
CA SER A 61 -1.88 -0.99 -1.90
C SER A 61 -0.58 -1.65 -2.31
N VAL A 62 -0.60 -2.96 -2.47
CA VAL A 62 0.55 -3.73 -2.91
C VAL A 62 0.03 -4.99 -3.59
N ARG A 63 0.74 -5.44 -4.62
CA ARG A 63 0.40 -6.69 -5.30
C ARG A 63 1.09 -7.86 -4.61
N SER A 64 0.37 -8.95 -4.42
CA SER A 64 0.96 -10.24 -4.09
C SER A 64 1.07 -11.05 -5.38
N GLU A 65 2.30 -11.28 -5.84
CA GLU A 65 2.56 -11.97 -7.10
C GLU A 65 2.16 -13.43 -7.06
N ASN A 66 2.21 -14.04 -5.88
CA ASN A 66 1.87 -15.45 -5.69
C ASN A 66 0.51 -15.68 -5.04
N GLY A 67 -0.25 -14.61 -4.77
CA GLY A 67 -1.56 -14.70 -4.12
C GLY A 67 -1.52 -15.07 -2.65
N ARG A 68 -0.35 -15.00 -2.00
CA ARG A 68 -0.13 -15.42 -0.62
C ARG A 68 0.39 -14.26 0.22
N GLY A 69 0.48 -14.50 1.52
CA GLY A 69 0.98 -13.53 2.46
C GLY A 69 -0.11 -12.61 3.00
N SER A 70 0.30 -11.63 3.74
CA SER A 70 -0.57 -10.59 4.28
C SER A 70 0.25 -9.38 4.66
N VAL A 71 -0.40 -8.24 4.82
CA VAL A 71 0.27 -6.97 5.10
C VAL A 71 -0.51 -6.20 6.15
N MET A 72 0.21 -5.43 6.96
CA MET A 72 -0.38 -4.53 7.95
C MET A 72 0.29 -3.17 7.81
N LEU A 73 -0.51 -2.10 7.85
CA LEU A 73 -0.02 -0.72 7.84
C LEU A 73 -0.06 -0.16 9.26
N VAL A 74 1.02 0.50 9.67
CA VAL A 74 1.13 1.15 10.97
C VAL A 74 1.45 2.63 10.78
N ILE A 75 0.61 3.49 11.32
CA ILE A 75 0.81 4.95 11.32
C ILE A 75 0.73 5.42 12.76
N GLY A 76 1.86 5.82 13.33
CA GLY A 76 1.93 6.18 14.74
C GLY A 76 1.61 4.97 15.62
N GLU A 77 0.60 5.12 16.46
CA GLU A 77 0.14 4.03 17.34
C GLU A 77 -1.08 3.29 16.79
N LEU A 78 -1.55 3.68 15.60
CA LEU A 78 -2.66 3.00 14.94
C LEU A 78 -2.14 1.99 13.95
N TYR A 79 -2.84 0.88 13.82
CA TYR A 79 -2.49 -0.16 12.85
C TYR A 79 -3.74 -0.79 12.27
N SER A 80 -3.62 -1.21 11.03
CA SER A 80 -4.67 -1.94 10.33
C SER A 80 -4.73 -3.40 10.80
N SER A 81 -5.79 -4.11 10.44
CA SER A 81 -5.78 -5.56 10.52
C SER A 81 -4.81 -6.13 9.47
N ASN A 82 -4.39 -7.38 9.66
CA ASN A 82 -3.67 -8.10 8.62
C ASN A 82 -4.59 -8.32 7.45
N THR A 83 -4.15 -7.86 6.26
CA THR A 83 -4.96 -7.92 5.06
C THR A 83 -4.33 -8.89 4.07
N VAL A 84 -5.13 -9.84 3.60
CA VAL A 84 -4.71 -10.84 2.62
C VAL A 84 -5.04 -10.38 1.20
N PRO A 85 -4.40 -10.99 0.17
CA PRO A 85 -4.71 -10.63 -1.20
C PRO A 85 -6.17 -10.95 -1.56
N ASP A 86 -6.77 -10.12 -2.40
CA ASP A 86 -8.07 -10.39 -2.99
C ASP A 86 -7.94 -11.37 -4.17
N GLY A 87 -9.04 -11.60 -4.89
CA GLY A 87 -9.06 -12.53 -6.02
C GLY A 87 -8.15 -12.12 -7.19
N ASN A 88 -7.71 -10.88 -7.22
CA ASN A 88 -6.81 -10.36 -8.25
C ASN A 88 -5.36 -10.23 -7.75
N GLY A 89 -5.07 -10.70 -6.55
CA GLY A 89 -3.74 -10.61 -5.97
C GLY A 89 -3.42 -9.25 -5.37
N MET A 90 -4.40 -8.39 -5.16
CA MET A 90 -4.17 -7.07 -4.58
C MET A 90 -4.49 -7.04 -3.11
N ILE A 91 -3.62 -6.37 -2.36
CA ILE A 91 -3.83 -6.05 -0.95
C ILE A 91 -4.09 -4.54 -0.87
N VAL A 92 -5.24 -4.14 -0.33
CA VAL A 92 -5.61 -2.73 -0.22
C VAL A 92 -6.01 -2.45 1.22
N ILE A 93 -5.36 -1.46 1.83
CA ILE A 93 -5.54 -1.10 3.24
C ILE A 93 -5.88 0.37 3.34
N ARG A 94 -6.92 0.72 4.10
CA ARG A 94 -7.24 2.11 4.45
C ARG A 94 -6.94 2.34 5.91
N LEU A 95 -6.30 3.47 6.21
CA LEU A 95 -6.02 3.86 7.58
C LEU A 95 -5.92 5.37 7.67
N THR A 96 -6.53 5.95 8.70
CA THR A 96 -6.44 7.39 8.96
C THR A 96 -5.26 7.63 9.89
N ALA A 97 -4.38 8.56 9.51
CA ALA A 97 -3.26 8.94 10.35
C ALA A 97 -3.79 9.57 11.65
N PRO A 98 -3.20 9.23 12.81
CA PRO A 98 -3.66 9.80 14.07
C PRO A 98 -3.53 11.31 14.08
N ALA A 99 -4.46 12.01 14.74
CA ALA A 99 -4.46 13.46 14.84
C ALA A 99 -3.29 13.97 15.70
N THR A 100 -2.82 13.15 16.62
CA THR A 100 -1.74 13.51 17.57
C THR A 100 -0.84 12.30 17.80
N GLY A 101 0.30 12.54 18.42
CA GLY A 101 1.23 11.48 18.76
C GLY A 101 2.37 11.34 17.77
N SER A 102 3.35 10.53 18.14
CA SER A 102 4.56 10.34 17.34
C SER A 102 4.28 9.42 16.14
N GLN A 103 4.82 9.79 14.99
CA GLN A 103 4.80 8.97 13.78
C GLN A 103 6.20 8.52 13.36
N LYS A 104 7.14 8.49 14.30
CA LYS A 104 8.54 8.17 13.94
C LYS A 104 8.74 6.71 13.57
N LYS A 105 7.80 5.85 13.91
CA LYS A 105 7.87 4.41 13.62
C LYS A 105 6.78 3.95 12.66
N ASN A 106 6.32 4.82 11.79
CA ASN A 106 5.42 4.44 10.72
C ASN A 106 6.08 3.36 9.86
N ARG A 107 5.33 2.32 9.54
CA ARG A 107 5.87 1.20 8.78
C ARG A 107 4.78 0.36 8.13
N VAL A 108 5.20 -0.43 7.16
CA VAL A 108 4.40 -1.51 6.61
C VAL A 108 5.03 -2.82 7.04
N VAL A 109 4.22 -3.73 7.53
CA VAL A 109 4.65 -5.07 7.95
C VAL A 109 4.23 -6.06 6.87
N PHE A 110 5.23 -6.69 6.25
CA PHE A 110 5.01 -7.66 5.18
C PHE A 110 5.28 -9.06 5.74
N PHE A 111 4.25 -9.88 5.85
CA PHE A 111 4.39 -11.21 6.43
C PHE A 111 4.98 -12.20 5.43
N ASN A 112 5.66 -13.22 5.95
CA ASN A 112 6.30 -14.26 5.16
C ASN A 112 5.27 -14.97 4.26
N GLN A 113 5.78 -15.71 3.27
CA GLN A 113 5.06 -16.47 2.26
C GLN A 113 4.53 -15.64 1.09
N GLY A 114 4.40 -14.32 1.23
CA GLY A 114 4.03 -13.46 0.13
C GLY A 114 5.23 -13.08 -0.74
N VAL A 115 4.98 -12.82 -2.01
CA VAL A 115 5.92 -12.19 -2.93
C VAL A 115 5.27 -10.87 -3.35
N TYR A 116 5.79 -9.77 -2.83
CA TYR A 116 5.13 -8.46 -2.95
C TYR A 116 5.80 -7.59 -3.99
N SER A 117 4.99 -6.79 -4.71
CA SER A 117 5.49 -5.84 -5.70
C SER A 117 4.58 -4.62 -5.78
N GLN A 118 5.09 -3.53 -6.35
CA GLN A 118 4.34 -2.32 -6.64
C GLN A 118 3.66 -1.73 -5.40
N PRO A 119 4.39 -1.50 -4.30
CA PRO A 119 3.81 -0.86 -3.13
C PRO A 119 3.49 0.61 -3.43
N GLN A 120 2.30 1.05 -3.00
CA GLN A 120 1.85 2.42 -3.20
C GLN A 120 1.10 2.91 -1.97
N LEU A 121 1.47 4.10 -1.51
CA LEU A 121 0.81 4.76 -0.39
C LEU A 121 0.37 6.14 -0.86
N GLU A 122 -0.92 6.40 -0.84
CA GLU A 122 -1.44 7.69 -1.30
C GLU A 122 -2.64 8.14 -0.45
N LEU A 123 -3.01 9.41 -0.58
CA LEU A 123 -4.22 9.91 0.05
C LEU A 123 -5.43 9.13 -0.47
N ALA A 124 -6.38 8.82 0.42
CA ALA A 124 -7.59 8.11 0.03
C ALA A 124 -8.37 8.88 -1.04
N SER A 125 -8.37 10.21 -0.97
CA SER A 125 -9.06 11.05 -1.96
C SER A 125 -8.52 10.86 -3.37
N THR A 126 -7.18 10.77 -3.54
CA THR A 126 -6.59 10.56 -4.85
C THR A 126 -6.78 9.13 -5.34
N TYR A 127 -6.71 8.16 -4.42
CA TYR A 127 -6.98 6.77 -4.75
C TYR A 127 -8.42 6.58 -5.25
N ASP A 128 -9.39 7.13 -4.52
CA ASP A 128 -10.80 7.01 -4.88
C ASP A 128 -11.12 7.73 -6.18
N ALA A 129 -10.52 8.91 -6.39
CA ALA A 129 -10.71 9.65 -7.64
C ALA A 129 -10.16 8.84 -8.83
N ALA A 130 -9.03 8.17 -8.67
CA ALA A 130 -8.44 7.35 -9.73
C ALA A 130 -9.33 6.14 -10.05
N LEU A 131 -9.94 5.51 -9.03
CA LEU A 131 -10.88 4.40 -9.27
C LEU A 131 -12.14 4.87 -9.99
N GLY A 132 -12.71 6.02 -9.58
CA GLY A 132 -13.94 6.53 -10.15
C GLY A 132 -13.75 7.18 -11.52
N GLY A 133 -12.57 7.76 -11.76
CA GLY A 133 -12.28 8.46 -13.00
C GLY A 133 -11.76 7.57 -14.11
N GLY A 134 -11.55 6.36 -13.78
CA GLY A 134 -11.01 5.45 -14.78
C GLY A 134 -11.95 5.17 -15.90
N VAL A 135 -12.28 5.85 -15.75
CA VAL A 135 -12.78 5.70 -16.52
C VAL A 135 -12.48 6.11 -17.46
N SER A 136 -12.44 6.54 -17.69
CA SER A 136 -12.29 6.87 -18.58
C SER A 136 -11.27 6.49 -19.18
N SER A 137 -10.96 6.23 -18.92
CA SER A 137 -10.37 5.61 -19.07
C SER A 137 -10.23 4.54 -18.87
N LEU A 138 -10.87 4.24 -18.13
CA LEU A 138 -11.55 3.29 -17.59
C LEU A 138 -12.01 2.73 -17.44
N LEU A 139 -12.46 2.81 -17.30
CA LEU A 139 -13.68 2.49 -16.81
C LEU A 139 -13.84 1.92 -16.71
N LEU A 140 -13.82 1.98 -16.73
CA LEU A 140 -14.79 1.71 -16.35
C LEU A 140 -14.76 0.90 -16.14
N ARG A 141 -14.78 0.70 -16.19
CA ARG A 141 -15.69 0.21 -15.73
C ARG A 141 -16.06 -0.41 -15.45
N ARG A 142 -16.16 -0.46 -15.62
CA ARG A 142 -17.34 -0.74 -15.11
C ARG A 142 -17.72 -1.03 -14.75
N HIS A 143 -17.61 -0.92 -14.85
CA HIS A 143 -18.76 -0.94 -14.27
C HIS A 143 -19.05 -1.03 -14.05
N HIS A 144 -18.89 -0.76 -14.18
CA HIS A 144 -19.97 -0.57 -13.81
C HIS A 144 -20.31 -0.41 -13.74
N ALA A 145 -20.18 0.00 -14.24
CA ALA A 145 -21.19 0.46 -14.13
C ALA A 145 -21.50 0.72 -13.96
N THR A 146 -21.55 0.93 -14.09
CA THR A 146 -22.55 1.38 -13.86
C THR A 146 -22.67 1.76 -13.75
N ARG A 147 -22.73 2.08 -14.01
CA ARG A 147 -23.59 2.68 -13.80
C ARG A 147 -23.65 3.08 -13.93
N LEU A 148 -23.34 3.53 -14.31
CA LEU A 148 -24.04 4.19 -14.24
C LEU A 148 -24.16 4.63 -14.42
N THR A 149 -24.01 5.05 -14.84
CA THR A 149 -24.82 5.74 -14.95
C THR A 149 -24.91 6.28 -15.00
N PRO A 150 -24.80 6.61 -15.34
CA PRO A 150 -25.40 7.26 -15.31
C PRO A 150 -25.37 7.68 -15.24
N ARG A 151 -25.38 8.08 -15.70
CA ARG A 151 -26.02 8.62 -15.44
C ARG A 151 -25.87 9.23 -15.45
N THR A 152 -25.41 9.33 -15.92
CA THR A 152 -25.76 10.02 -15.81
C THR A 152 -25.44 10.40 -15.65
N GLY A 153 -25.04 10.32 -16.31
CA GLY A 153 -25.41 10.87 -15.97
C GLY A 153 -24.80 11.12 -15.94
N THR A 154 -24.76 11.17 -16.27
CA THR A 154 -24.98 11.42 -16.10
C THR A 154 -24.65 11.40 -15.90
N VAL A 155 -24.34 11.59 -16.25
CA VAL A 155 -24.80 11.62 -15.94
C VAL A 155 -24.65 11.60 -15.61
#